data_c6a3b92b03a3a8f1f2c26f49ffa09095
#
_entry.id   c6a3b92b03a3a8f1f2c26f49ffa09095
#
_cell.length_a   1.000
_cell.length_b   1.000
_cell.length_c   1.000
_cell.angle_alpha   90.00
_cell.angle_beta   90.00
_cell.angle_gamma   90.00
#
_symmetry.space_group_name_H-M   'P 1'
#
loop_
_entity.id
_entity.type
_entity.pdbx_description
1 polymer ?
#
loop_
_entity_poly.entity_id
_entity_poly.type
_entity_poly.pdbx_seq_one_letter_code
_entity_poly.pdbx_strand_id
1 'polypeptide(L)'
;MFGPDKCGATNKVHFILKHKNPKSGEYVEHHIKYPPSVPSDKLTHVYTAILKPDNEVRILIDGEEKKKANFLSADDFEPPLIPAKTIPDPDDKKPEDWDERAKIPDPNAVKPDDWDEDAPMEIEDEEAVKPEGWLDDEPEEIDDPEATKPEDWDDEEDGEWEAPKIDNPKCETAPGCGEWKRPMKMNPAYKGKWSAPLIDNPNYKGIWKPQEIPNPDYFELDKPDFEPIAAVGIEIWTMQDGILFDNILIAKNDKVAESYRETTWKPKFEVEKEKQKAEDESTDSDGLSGVQKKVFDVLYKVADIPFLSEYKLQILDLIEKAEKQPNITIGVIVSILVIILTVLFRLLFGGK
;
A
#
# COMPACT_ATOMS: atom_id res chain seq x y z
N MET A 1 21.00 18.10 -3.29
CA MET A 1 21.09 16.96 -2.33
C MET A 1 21.13 15.66 -3.12
N PHE A 2 21.97 14.72 -2.71
CA PHE A 2 22.06 13.40 -3.31
C PHE A 2 22.45 12.36 -2.25
N GLY A 3 21.73 11.24 -2.19
CA GLY A 3 22.06 10.16 -1.27
C GLY A 3 20.89 9.26 -0.93
N PRO A 4 21.16 8.14 -0.22
CA PRO A 4 20.16 7.20 0.21
C PRO A 4 19.32 7.76 1.35
N ASP A 5 18.01 7.47 1.29
CA ASP A 5 17.04 7.75 2.34
C ASP A 5 16.17 6.51 2.54
N LYS A 6 16.31 5.87 3.71
CA LYS A 6 15.55 4.70 4.09
C LYS A 6 15.08 4.84 5.53
N CYS A 7 13.86 5.35 5.70
CA CYS A 7 13.22 5.55 6.99
C CYS A 7 11.71 5.33 6.88
N GLY A 8 11.15 4.47 7.69
CA GLY A 8 9.74 4.12 7.65
C GLY A 8 9.30 3.66 6.26
N ALA A 9 8.30 4.34 5.69
CA ALA A 9 7.80 4.06 4.33
C ALA A 9 8.70 4.61 3.21
N THR A 10 9.70 5.43 3.53
CA THR A 10 10.63 6.01 2.56
C THR A 10 11.75 5.02 2.27
N ASN A 11 11.96 4.71 0.98
CA ASN A 11 13.05 3.88 0.51
C ASN A 11 13.45 4.37 -0.89
N LYS A 12 14.39 5.32 -0.96
CA LYS A 12 14.79 5.93 -2.24
C LYS A 12 16.17 6.57 -2.17
N VAL A 13 16.83 6.66 -3.30
CA VAL A 13 18.05 7.45 -3.46
C VAL A 13 17.65 8.82 -3.99
N HIS A 14 17.69 9.82 -3.13
CA HIS A 14 17.35 11.18 -3.49
C HIS A 14 18.33 11.76 -4.50
N PHE A 15 17.78 12.49 -5.47
CA PHE A 15 18.49 13.50 -6.24
C PHE A 15 17.59 14.73 -6.32
N ILE A 16 18.03 15.80 -5.64
CA ILE A 16 17.29 17.06 -5.54
C ILE A 16 18.21 18.15 -6.05
N LEU A 17 17.78 18.82 -7.09
CA LEU A 17 18.46 19.97 -7.66
C LEU A 17 17.78 21.25 -7.20
N LYS A 18 18.55 22.21 -6.69
CA LYS A 18 18.10 23.56 -6.43
C LYS A 18 18.56 24.47 -7.56
N HIS A 19 17.60 25.02 -8.30
CA HIS A 19 17.86 25.86 -9.46
C HIS A 19 17.20 27.23 -9.29
N LYS A 20 17.87 28.28 -9.72
CA LYS A 20 17.34 29.64 -9.66
C LYS A 20 16.53 29.95 -10.92
N ASN A 21 15.27 30.27 -10.74
CA ASN A 21 14.45 30.74 -11.86
C ASN A 21 15.00 32.08 -12.36
N PRO A 22 15.39 32.19 -13.64
CA PRO A 22 16.03 33.41 -14.18
C PRO A 22 15.07 34.59 -14.27
N LYS A 23 13.74 34.37 -14.21
CA LYS A 23 12.74 35.45 -14.25
C LYS A 23 12.36 35.95 -12.85
N SER A 24 11.93 35.03 -11.98
CA SER A 24 11.53 35.41 -10.61
C SER A 24 12.75 35.67 -9.69
N GLY A 25 13.89 35.06 -10.00
CA GLY A 25 15.07 35.10 -9.13
C GLY A 25 14.97 34.16 -7.91
N GLU A 26 13.90 33.42 -7.77
CA GLU A 26 13.67 32.48 -6.67
C GLU A 26 14.34 31.14 -6.92
N TYR A 27 14.80 30.51 -5.85
CA TYR A 27 15.33 29.16 -5.91
C TYR A 27 14.22 28.13 -5.71
N VAL A 28 14.12 27.23 -6.67
CA VAL A 28 13.16 26.11 -6.65
C VAL A 28 13.91 24.78 -6.52
N GLU A 29 13.40 23.90 -5.70
CA GLU A 29 13.91 22.53 -5.56
C GLU A 29 13.17 21.59 -6.49
N HIS A 30 13.93 20.86 -7.29
CA HIS A 30 13.44 19.94 -8.29
C HIS A 30 13.84 18.51 -7.91
N HIS A 31 12.88 17.69 -7.58
CA HIS A 31 13.10 16.31 -7.17
C HIS A 31 13.02 15.37 -8.37
N ILE A 32 13.96 14.46 -8.50
CA ILE A 32 13.87 13.43 -9.54
C ILE A 32 12.67 12.53 -9.29
N LYS A 33 11.85 12.30 -10.31
CA LYS A 33 10.71 11.38 -10.24
C LYS A 33 11.17 9.93 -10.33
N TYR A 34 10.49 9.07 -9.59
CA TYR A 34 10.75 7.62 -9.57
C TYR A 34 12.23 7.29 -9.28
N PRO A 35 12.78 7.78 -8.18
CA PRO A 35 14.16 7.49 -7.78
C PRO A 35 14.31 5.99 -7.47
N PRO A 36 15.51 5.41 -7.65
CA PRO A 36 15.76 4.03 -7.31
C PRO A 36 15.70 3.79 -5.80
N SER A 37 15.34 2.56 -5.43
CA SER A 37 15.33 2.14 -4.02
C SER A 37 16.75 1.93 -3.49
N VAL A 38 16.92 2.12 -2.20
CA VAL A 38 18.14 1.79 -1.46
C VAL A 38 18.21 0.27 -1.30
N PRO A 39 19.37 -0.39 -1.53
CA PRO A 39 19.53 -1.80 -1.24
C PRO A 39 19.23 -2.15 0.23
N SER A 40 18.78 -3.38 0.48
CA SER A 40 18.37 -3.85 1.80
C SER A 40 19.15 -5.06 2.31
N ASP A 41 20.30 -5.33 1.71
CA ASP A 41 21.16 -6.48 2.02
C ASP A 41 22.11 -6.24 3.20
N LYS A 42 22.10 -5.04 3.78
CA LYS A 42 22.97 -4.62 4.90
C LYS A 42 24.48 -4.56 4.55
N LEU A 43 24.80 -4.53 3.26
CA LEU A 43 26.17 -4.35 2.78
C LEU A 43 26.49 -2.88 2.51
N THR A 44 27.77 -2.58 2.31
CA THR A 44 28.22 -1.24 1.93
C THR A 44 27.97 -0.97 0.46
N HIS A 45 27.31 0.12 0.12
CA HIS A 45 26.94 0.51 -1.25
C HIS A 45 27.56 1.83 -1.67
N VAL A 46 27.83 1.96 -2.97
CA VAL A 46 28.29 3.20 -3.59
C VAL A 46 27.19 3.84 -4.42
N TYR A 47 26.83 5.06 -4.06
CA TYR A 47 25.87 5.85 -4.80
C TYR A 47 26.59 6.88 -5.66
N THR A 48 26.30 6.91 -6.96
CA THR A 48 26.95 7.83 -7.90
C THR A 48 25.91 8.59 -8.71
N ALA A 49 25.98 9.93 -8.71
CA ALA A 49 25.22 10.77 -9.62
C ALA A 49 26.17 11.31 -10.71
N ILE A 50 25.79 11.13 -11.98
CA ILE A 50 26.54 11.63 -13.13
C ILE A 50 25.65 12.66 -13.84
N LEU A 51 26.15 13.89 -13.95
CA LEU A 51 25.53 14.99 -14.67
C LEU A 51 26.31 15.24 -15.94
N LYS A 52 25.64 15.14 -17.10
CA LYS A 52 26.27 15.29 -18.41
C LYS A 52 25.91 16.61 -19.11
N PRO A 53 26.75 17.08 -20.01
CA PRO A 53 26.52 18.33 -20.77
C PRO A 53 25.29 18.31 -21.68
N ASP A 54 24.77 17.12 -22.02
CA ASP A 54 23.56 16.90 -22.82
C ASP A 54 22.27 16.86 -21.99
N ASN A 55 22.33 17.42 -20.78
CA ASN A 55 21.23 17.46 -19.80
C ASN A 55 20.86 16.11 -19.20
N GLU A 56 21.64 15.06 -19.44
CA GLU A 56 21.40 13.73 -18.87
C GLU A 56 21.86 13.67 -17.42
N VAL A 57 21.02 13.09 -16.56
CA VAL A 57 21.35 12.69 -15.18
C VAL A 57 21.26 11.19 -15.08
N ARG A 58 22.28 10.58 -14.52
CA ARG A 58 22.31 9.14 -14.26
C ARG A 58 22.56 8.90 -12.78
N ILE A 59 21.80 8.01 -12.17
CA ILE A 59 22.03 7.52 -10.82
C ILE A 59 22.47 6.07 -10.92
N LEU A 60 23.63 5.78 -10.37
CA LEU A 60 24.18 4.43 -10.29
C LEU A 60 24.24 4.00 -8.83
N ILE A 61 23.97 2.73 -8.59
CA ILE A 61 24.23 2.04 -7.33
C ILE A 61 25.22 0.92 -7.64
N ASP A 62 26.35 0.90 -6.95
CA ASP A 62 27.43 -0.06 -7.16
C ASP A 62 28.00 -0.10 -8.59
N GLY A 63 27.81 1.00 -9.30
CA GLY A 63 28.23 1.14 -10.70
C GLY A 63 27.20 0.67 -11.72
N GLU A 64 26.09 0.11 -11.28
CA GLU A 64 24.97 -0.25 -12.14
C GLU A 64 24.01 0.94 -12.28
N GLU A 65 23.65 1.31 -13.52
CA GLU A 65 22.68 2.38 -13.76
C GLU A 65 21.27 1.96 -13.31
N LYS A 66 20.74 2.66 -12.32
CA LYS A 66 19.41 2.42 -11.76
C LYS A 66 18.38 3.44 -12.23
N LYS A 67 18.80 4.64 -12.60
CA LYS A 67 17.93 5.70 -13.10
C LYS A 67 18.66 6.56 -14.11
N LYS A 68 17.96 6.89 -15.18
CA LYS A 68 18.34 7.89 -16.17
C LYS A 68 17.23 8.92 -16.29
N ALA A 69 17.58 10.18 -16.35
CA ALA A 69 16.66 11.31 -16.44
C ALA A 69 17.28 12.43 -17.30
N ASN A 70 16.44 13.38 -17.73
CA ASN A 70 16.89 14.56 -18.44
C ASN A 70 16.40 15.82 -17.70
N PHE A 71 17.27 16.78 -17.42
CA PHE A 71 16.93 17.99 -16.70
C PHE A 71 15.82 18.82 -17.34
N LEU A 72 15.69 18.78 -18.67
CA LEU A 72 14.70 19.56 -19.41
C LEU A 72 13.36 18.82 -19.61
N SER A 73 13.29 17.54 -19.20
CA SER A 73 12.07 16.76 -19.29
C SER A 73 11.12 17.10 -18.16
N ALA A 74 9.88 17.47 -18.50
CA ALA A 74 8.82 17.71 -17.54
C ALA A 74 8.39 16.43 -16.79
N ASP A 75 8.69 15.26 -17.36
CA ASP A 75 8.32 13.97 -16.78
C ASP A 75 9.34 13.44 -15.76
N ASP A 76 10.56 13.98 -15.77
CA ASP A 76 11.65 13.44 -14.96
C ASP A 76 11.83 14.15 -13.61
N PHE A 77 11.30 15.36 -13.45
CA PHE A 77 11.43 16.15 -12.22
C PHE A 77 10.09 16.70 -11.73
N GLU A 78 9.99 16.90 -10.42
CA GLU A 78 8.83 17.49 -9.75
C GLU A 78 9.30 18.58 -8.75
N PRO A 79 8.91 19.85 -8.92
CA PRO A 79 8.37 20.40 -10.18
C PRO A 79 9.39 20.32 -11.33
N PRO A 80 8.97 20.41 -12.60
CA PRO A 80 9.89 20.48 -13.75
C PRO A 80 10.81 21.69 -13.65
N LEU A 81 12.05 21.58 -14.16
CA LEU A 81 12.97 22.73 -14.19
C LEU A 81 12.40 23.90 -15.00
N ILE A 82 11.83 23.58 -16.15
CA ILE A 82 11.15 24.56 -17.00
C ILE A 82 9.67 24.51 -16.63
N PRO A 83 9.10 25.57 -16.04
CA PRO A 83 7.68 25.64 -15.74
C PRO A 83 6.82 25.51 -17.02
N ALA A 84 5.57 25.14 -16.85
CA ALA A 84 4.62 25.10 -18.00
C ALA A 84 4.49 26.48 -18.65
N LYS A 85 4.30 26.51 -19.99
CA LYS A 85 4.13 27.76 -20.76
C LYS A 85 2.88 28.52 -20.37
N THR A 86 1.86 27.80 -19.99
CA THR A 86 0.58 28.35 -19.55
C THR A 86 0.24 27.79 -18.17
N ILE A 87 -0.52 28.56 -17.43
CA ILE A 87 -1.12 28.17 -16.15
C ILE A 87 -2.60 28.50 -16.17
N PRO A 88 -3.42 27.79 -15.40
CA PRO A 88 -4.81 28.19 -15.19
C PRO A 88 -4.87 29.59 -14.62
N ASP A 89 -5.75 30.44 -15.17
CA ASP A 89 -5.97 31.80 -14.68
C ASP A 89 -6.53 31.75 -13.25
N PRO A 90 -5.79 32.27 -12.24
CA PRO A 90 -6.25 32.25 -10.85
C PRO A 90 -7.47 33.16 -10.59
N ASP A 91 -7.72 34.11 -11.48
CA ASP A 91 -8.84 35.04 -11.38
C ASP A 91 -10.10 34.55 -12.11
N ASP A 92 -9.96 33.58 -12.99
CA ASP A 92 -11.09 32.95 -13.69
C ASP A 92 -11.80 31.97 -12.78
N LYS A 93 -12.99 32.34 -12.35
CA LYS A 93 -13.81 31.57 -11.40
C LYS A 93 -14.94 30.88 -12.13
N LYS A 94 -15.23 29.67 -11.68
CA LYS A 94 -16.39 28.92 -12.18
C LYS A 94 -17.68 29.74 -12.01
N PRO A 95 -18.42 30.00 -13.11
CA PRO A 95 -19.73 30.65 -13.03
C PRO A 95 -20.69 29.85 -12.14
N GLU A 96 -21.52 30.57 -11.35
CA GLU A 96 -22.49 29.92 -10.45
C GLU A 96 -23.50 29.05 -11.19
N ASP A 97 -23.82 29.41 -12.43
CA ASP A 97 -24.76 28.68 -13.29
C ASP A 97 -24.11 27.56 -14.11
N TRP A 98 -22.84 27.23 -13.85
CA TRP A 98 -22.13 26.17 -14.56
C TRP A 98 -22.48 24.79 -13.98
N ASP A 99 -23.32 24.05 -14.70
CA ASP A 99 -23.75 22.72 -14.26
C ASP A 99 -22.85 21.62 -14.84
N GLU A 100 -22.14 20.93 -13.94
CA GLU A 100 -21.23 19.81 -14.26
C GLU A 100 -21.91 18.45 -14.12
N ARG A 101 -23.17 18.42 -13.72
CA ARG A 101 -23.92 17.18 -13.56
C ARG A 101 -24.37 16.71 -14.95
N ALA A 102 -23.77 15.66 -15.47
CA ALA A 102 -24.14 15.08 -16.76
C ALA A 102 -25.55 14.48 -16.73
N LYS A 103 -26.00 14.02 -15.56
CA LYS A 103 -27.33 13.47 -15.34
C LYS A 103 -28.00 14.12 -14.16
N ILE A 104 -29.29 14.30 -14.25
CA ILE A 104 -30.16 14.84 -13.22
C ILE A 104 -31.38 13.92 -13.04
N PRO A 105 -32.01 13.90 -11.85
CA PRO A 105 -33.29 13.24 -11.68
C PRO A 105 -34.32 13.83 -12.65
N ASP A 106 -35.10 12.97 -13.31
CA ASP A 106 -36.18 13.43 -14.21
C ASP A 106 -37.22 14.24 -13.43
N PRO A 107 -37.37 15.53 -13.71
CA PRO A 107 -38.32 16.37 -13.01
C PRO A 107 -39.82 16.03 -13.30
N ASN A 108 -40.04 15.22 -14.35
CA ASN A 108 -41.40 14.78 -14.72
C ASN A 108 -41.69 13.37 -14.20
N ALA A 109 -40.72 12.69 -13.61
CA ALA A 109 -40.95 11.37 -13.06
C ALA A 109 -41.82 11.46 -11.81
N VAL A 110 -42.86 10.66 -11.76
CA VAL A 110 -43.76 10.55 -10.63
C VAL A 110 -43.57 9.19 -9.99
N LYS A 111 -43.56 9.16 -8.66
CA LYS A 111 -43.49 7.90 -7.92
C LYS A 111 -44.73 7.06 -8.27
N PRO A 112 -44.56 5.81 -8.66
CA PRO A 112 -45.67 4.89 -8.89
C PRO A 112 -46.52 4.69 -7.62
N ASP A 113 -47.86 4.63 -7.76
CA ASP A 113 -48.75 4.46 -6.62
C ASP A 113 -48.55 3.16 -5.86
N ASP A 114 -48.02 2.13 -6.55
CA ASP A 114 -47.69 0.82 -5.99
C ASP A 114 -46.28 0.73 -5.37
N TRP A 115 -45.56 1.87 -5.29
CA TRP A 115 -44.23 1.92 -4.68
C TRP A 115 -44.36 2.22 -3.19
N ASP A 116 -44.32 1.16 -2.38
CA ASP A 116 -44.34 1.26 -0.92
C ASP A 116 -42.91 1.43 -0.39
N GLU A 117 -42.59 2.60 0.14
CA GLU A 117 -41.30 2.94 0.74
C GLU A 117 -41.14 2.41 2.16
N ASP A 118 -42.26 2.13 2.81
CA ASP A 118 -42.33 1.69 4.20
C ASP A 118 -42.43 0.13 4.30
N ALA A 119 -42.48 -0.55 3.15
CA ALA A 119 -42.46 -2.01 3.14
C ALA A 119 -41.22 -2.53 3.87
N PRO A 120 -41.38 -3.50 4.79
CA PRO A 120 -40.21 -4.09 5.46
C PRO A 120 -39.32 -4.83 4.49
N MET A 121 -38.00 -4.77 4.72
CA MET A 121 -36.99 -5.43 3.87
C MET A 121 -37.14 -6.95 3.89
N GLU A 122 -37.51 -7.49 5.04
CA GLU A 122 -37.71 -8.91 5.27
C GLU A 122 -39.10 -9.17 5.84
N ILE A 123 -39.66 -10.30 5.47
CA ILE A 123 -40.94 -10.81 5.98
C ILE A 123 -40.76 -12.27 6.41
N GLU A 124 -41.60 -12.72 7.31
CA GLU A 124 -41.63 -14.12 7.70
C GLU A 124 -41.93 -15.01 6.51
N ASP A 125 -41.23 -16.13 6.39
CA ASP A 125 -41.51 -17.13 5.36
C ASP A 125 -42.71 -17.97 5.76
N GLU A 126 -43.89 -17.65 5.21
CA GLU A 126 -45.13 -18.35 5.48
C GLU A 126 -45.09 -19.81 5.01
N GLU A 127 -44.21 -20.16 4.04
CA GLU A 127 -44.07 -21.52 3.53
C GLU A 127 -43.14 -22.37 4.39
N ALA A 128 -42.35 -21.72 5.28
CA ALA A 128 -41.49 -22.46 6.17
C ALA A 128 -42.29 -23.26 7.20
N VAL A 129 -42.00 -24.55 7.25
CA VAL A 129 -42.60 -25.49 8.19
C VAL A 129 -41.54 -25.85 9.21
N LYS A 130 -41.97 -25.89 10.48
CA LYS A 130 -41.09 -26.33 11.56
C LYS A 130 -40.56 -27.75 11.26
N PRO A 131 -39.23 -27.94 11.29
CA PRO A 131 -38.63 -29.23 11.06
C PRO A 131 -39.10 -30.27 12.08
N GLU A 132 -39.32 -31.49 11.62
CA GLU A 132 -39.64 -32.60 12.52
C GLU A 132 -38.48 -32.92 13.44
N GLY A 133 -38.72 -33.06 14.74
CA GLY A 133 -37.66 -33.28 15.72
C GLY A 133 -37.04 -32.00 16.34
N TRP A 134 -37.62 -30.84 16.06
CA TRP A 134 -37.25 -29.58 16.74
C TRP A 134 -37.55 -29.63 18.23
N LEU A 135 -36.60 -29.20 19.08
CA LEU A 135 -36.69 -29.32 20.52
C LEU A 135 -37.11 -27.97 21.15
N ASP A 136 -38.42 -27.68 21.22
CA ASP A 136 -38.91 -26.40 21.75
C ASP A 136 -38.62 -26.17 23.21
N ASP A 137 -38.60 -27.24 24.02
CA ASP A 137 -38.41 -27.16 25.47
C ASP A 137 -36.93 -27.14 25.91
N GLU A 138 -36.03 -27.37 24.97
CA GLU A 138 -34.59 -27.35 25.22
C GLU A 138 -34.01 -25.99 24.86
N PRO A 139 -33.28 -25.32 25.78
CA PRO A 139 -32.60 -24.06 25.45
C PRO A 139 -31.44 -24.31 24.49
N GLU A 140 -31.12 -23.31 23.66
CA GLU A 140 -29.99 -23.37 22.72
C GLU A 140 -28.65 -23.44 23.46
N GLU A 141 -28.54 -22.74 24.60
CA GLU A 141 -27.36 -22.72 25.44
C GLU A 141 -27.73 -23.22 26.86
N ILE A 142 -26.83 -23.94 27.47
CA ILE A 142 -26.91 -24.40 28.86
C ILE A 142 -25.69 -23.93 29.63
N ASP A 143 -25.79 -23.93 30.97
CA ASP A 143 -24.65 -23.70 31.82
C ASP A 143 -23.64 -24.83 31.63
N ASP A 144 -22.37 -24.51 31.50
CA ASP A 144 -21.30 -25.50 31.31
C ASP A 144 -21.23 -26.40 32.56
N PRO A 145 -21.58 -27.69 32.49
CA PRO A 145 -21.59 -28.60 33.61
C PRO A 145 -20.17 -28.91 34.12
N GLU A 146 -19.14 -28.62 33.35
CA GLU A 146 -17.75 -28.83 33.73
C GLU A 146 -17.12 -27.56 34.33
N ALA A 147 -17.78 -26.41 34.20
CA ALA A 147 -17.29 -25.17 34.79
C ALA A 147 -17.42 -25.18 36.29
N THR A 148 -16.36 -24.84 36.97
CA THR A 148 -16.31 -24.66 38.42
C THR A 148 -15.98 -23.23 38.78
N LYS A 149 -16.60 -22.71 39.85
CA LYS A 149 -16.29 -21.39 40.36
C LYS A 149 -14.80 -21.33 40.70
N PRO A 150 -14.04 -20.33 40.16
CA PRO A 150 -12.65 -20.12 40.52
C PRO A 150 -12.47 -19.94 42.04
N GLU A 151 -11.38 -20.47 42.61
CA GLU A 151 -11.12 -20.38 44.06
C GLU A 151 -10.89 -18.93 44.51
N ASP A 152 -10.47 -18.06 43.63
CA ASP A 152 -10.19 -16.64 43.82
C ASP A 152 -11.35 -15.72 43.51
N TRP A 153 -12.54 -16.25 43.19
CA TRP A 153 -13.75 -15.48 42.92
C TRP A 153 -14.44 -15.04 44.20
N ASP A 154 -14.60 -13.74 44.38
CA ASP A 154 -15.29 -13.18 45.55
C ASP A 154 -16.66 -12.62 45.15
N ASP A 155 -17.74 -13.24 45.66
CA ASP A 155 -19.10 -12.86 45.37
C ASP A 155 -19.46 -11.43 45.84
N GLU A 156 -18.71 -10.88 46.81
CA GLU A 156 -18.91 -9.51 47.31
C GLU A 156 -18.27 -8.47 46.36
N GLU A 157 -17.13 -8.82 45.72
CA GLU A 157 -16.40 -7.92 44.80
C GLU A 157 -16.75 -8.19 43.33
N ASP A 158 -16.90 -9.47 42.94
CA ASP A 158 -17.09 -9.89 41.55
C ASP A 158 -18.57 -10.19 41.17
N GLY A 159 -19.44 -10.26 42.17
CA GLY A 159 -20.85 -10.61 42.00
C GLY A 159 -21.07 -12.13 42.07
N GLU A 160 -22.36 -12.54 42.07
CA GLU A 160 -22.73 -13.96 42.10
C GLU A 160 -22.18 -14.68 40.85
N TRP A 161 -21.39 -15.76 41.10
CA TRP A 161 -20.80 -16.49 39.99
C TRP A 161 -21.83 -17.29 39.21
N GLU A 162 -21.84 -17.10 37.91
CA GLU A 162 -22.63 -17.86 36.96
C GLU A 162 -21.69 -18.69 36.09
N ALA A 163 -22.04 -19.94 35.81
CA ALA A 163 -21.26 -20.76 34.89
C ALA A 163 -21.33 -20.17 33.47
N PRO A 164 -20.25 -20.21 32.70
CA PRO A 164 -20.29 -19.81 31.28
C PRO A 164 -21.31 -20.68 30.54
N LYS A 165 -21.96 -20.08 29.54
CA LYS A 165 -22.90 -20.79 28.67
C LYS A 165 -22.14 -21.54 27.58
N ILE A 166 -22.59 -22.75 27.31
CA ILE A 166 -22.14 -23.58 26.20
C ILE A 166 -23.32 -24.00 25.36
N ASP A 167 -23.07 -24.31 24.09
CA ASP A 167 -24.10 -24.87 23.21
C ASP A 167 -24.68 -26.16 23.83
N ASN A 168 -25.99 -26.29 23.82
CA ASN A 168 -26.65 -27.47 24.37
C ASN A 168 -26.34 -28.71 23.49
N PRO A 169 -25.64 -29.74 24.02
CA PRO A 169 -25.28 -30.92 23.23
C PRO A 169 -26.49 -31.67 22.63
N LYS A 170 -27.68 -31.51 23.21
CA LYS A 170 -28.90 -32.11 22.64
C LYS A 170 -29.29 -31.41 21.34
N CYS A 171 -28.92 -30.17 21.16
CA CYS A 171 -29.22 -29.40 19.96
C CYS A 171 -28.33 -29.77 18.77
N GLU A 172 -27.12 -30.29 19.02
CA GLU A 172 -26.22 -30.72 17.93
C GLU A 172 -26.79 -31.85 17.04
N THR A 173 -27.63 -32.68 17.62
CA THR A 173 -28.24 -33.84 16.91
C THR A 173 -29.66 -33.57 16.44
N ALA A 174 -30.25 -32.46 16.85
CA ALA A 174 -31.61 -32.03 16.49
C ALA A 174 -31.56 -30.98 15.34
N PRO A 175 -32.65 -30.81 14.59
CA PRO A 175 -32.75 -29.75 13.57
C PRO A 175 -32.68 -28.32 14.14
N GLY A 176 -32.83 -28.19 15.47
CA GLY A 176 -32.73 -26.94 16.22
C GLY A 176 -33.39 -27.05 17.59
N CYS A 177 -33.19 -26.05 18.43
CA CYS A 177 -33.68 -25.93 19.80
C CYS A 177 -34.32 -24.57 20.03
N GLY A 178 -35.02 -24.48 21.18
CA GLY A 178 -35.70 -23.29 21.60
C GLY A 178 -37.01 -23.04 20.86
N GLU A 179 -37.66 -21.90 21.14
CA GLU A 179 -38.91 -21.54 20.51
C GLU A 179 -38.74 -21.36 18.99
N TRP A 180 -39.32 -22.24 18.20
CA TRP A 180 -39.20 -22.17 16.75
C TRP A 180 -39.88 -20.90 16.21
N LYS A 181 -39.10 -20.11 15.48
CA LYS A 181 -39.58 -18.94 14.74
C LYS A 181 -39.41 -19.17 13.26
N ARG A 182 -40.38 -18.68 12.49
CA ARG A 182 -40.27 -18.72 11.05
C ARG A 182 -39.05 -17.98 10.57
N PRO A 183 -38.26 -18.53 9.66
CA PRO A 183 -37.15 -17.80 9.06
C PRO A 183 -37.67 -16.59 8.30
N MET A 184 -36.87 -15.54 8.27
CA MET A 184 -37.15 -14.35 7.50
C MET A 184 -36.69 -14.55 6.05
N LYS A 185 -37.48 -14.04 5.10
CA LYS A 185 -37.12 -14.00 3.68
C LYS A 185 -37.23 -12.58 3.15
N MET A 186 -36.46 -12.32 2.08
CA MET A 186 -36.55 -11.04 1.38
C MET A 186 -37.99 -10.75 0.94
N ASN A 187 -38.49 -9.57 1.29
CA ASN A 187 -39.80 -9.13 0.88
C ASN A 187 -39.78 -8.73 -0.61
N PRO A 188 -40.51 -9.42 -1.50
CA PRO A 188 -40.54 -9.05 -2.92
C PRO A 188 -41.20 -7.68 -3.19
N ALA A 189 -41.97 -7.16 -2.24
CA ALA A 189 -42.58 -5.85 -2.31
C ALA A 189 -41.59 -4.74 -1.86
N TYR A 190 -40.49 -5.08 -1.23
CA TYR A 190 -39.49 -4.09 -0.79
C TYR A 190 -38.75 -3.51 -1.98
N LYS A 191 -38.96 -2.23 -2.24
CA LYS A 191 -38.29 -1.47 -3.32
C LYS A 191 -37.39 -0.34 -2.79
N GLY A 192 -37.37 -0.14 -1.47
CA GLY A 192 -36.65 0.97 -0.82
C GLY A 192 -37.23 2.34 -1.14
N LYS A 193 -36.49 3.39 -0.81
CA LYS A 193 -36.90 4.76 -1.11
C LYS A 193 -36.92 5.01 -2.63
N TRP A 194 -38.03 5.54 -3.12
CA TRP A 194 -38.13 5.91 -4.52
C TRP A 194 -37.18 7.07 -4.88
N SER A 195 -36.57 6.98 -6.02
CA SER A 195 -35.81 8.06 -6.62
C SER A 195 -36.16 8.17 -8.10
N ALA A 196 -36.30 9.39 -8.58
CA ALA A 196 -36.58 9.64 -10.00
C ALA A 196 -35.44 9.04 -10.86
N PRO A 197 -35.75 8.41 -12.00
CA PRO A 197 -34.74 7.92 -12.93
C PRO A 197 -33.88 9.09 -13.41
N LEU A 198 -32.60 8.81 -13.65
CA LEU A 198 -31.67 9.81 -14.13
C LEU A 198 -31.81 10.00 -15.64
N ILE A 199 -31.99 11.23 -16.06
CA ILE A 199 -32.00 11.67 -17.47
C ILE A 199 -30.77 12.53 -17.78
N ASP A 200 -30.45 12.66 -19.04
CA ASP A 200 -29.38 13.57 -19.46
C ASP A 200 -29.75 15.01 -19.11
N ASN A 201 -28.81 15.70 -18.48
CA ASN A 201 -29.04 17.09 -18.08
C ASN A 201 -28.91 18.04 -19.28
N PRO A 202 -30.00 18.71 -19.71
CA PRO A 202 -29.95 19.63 -20.83
C PRO A 202 -29.07 20.86 -20.56
N ASN A 203 -28.77 21.16 -19.30
CA ASN A 203 -27.90 22.27 -18.89
C ASN A 203 -26.45 21.84 -18.62
N TYR A 204 -26.11 20.61 -18.93
CA TYR A 204 -24.73 20.12 -18.76
C TYR A 204 -23.77 20.88 -19.66
N LYS A 205 -22.82 21.58 -19.03
CA LYS A 205 -21.80 22.39 -19.71
C LYS A 205 -20.41 21.74 -19.74
N GLY A 206 -20.29 20.51 -19.23
CA GLY A 206 -19.01 19.82 -19.06
C GLY A 206 -18.32 20.17 -17.73
N ILE A 207 -17.18 19.56 -17.50
CA ILE A 207 -16.33 19.91 -16.36
C ILE A 207 -15.68 21.25 -16.61
N TRP A 208 -15.93 22.23 -15.74
CA TRP A 208 -15.35 23.56 -15.88
C TRP A 208 -13.82 23.53 -15.68
N LYS A 209 -13.14 24.32 -16.46
CA LYS A 209 -11.71 24.56 -16.30
C LYS A 209 -11.44 26.05 -16.53
N PRO A 210 -10.60 26.68 -15.72
CA PRO A 210 -10.19 28.06 -15.93
C PRO A 210 -9.48 28.21 -17.28
N GLN A 211 -9.53 29.40 -17.84
CA GLN A 211 -8.77 29.72 -19.04
C GLN A 211 -7.27 29.61 -18.78
N GLU A 212 -6.56 29.17 -19.81
CA GLU A 212 -5.10 29.12 -19.74
C GLU A 212 -4.52 30.50 -20.08
N ILE A 213 -3.69 31.04 -19.19
CA ILE A 213 -2.95 32.29 -19.40
C ILE A 213 -1.45 32.01 -19.50
N PRO A 214 -0.67 32.88 -20.15
CA PRO A 214 0.79 32.76 -20.15
C PRO A 214 1.36 32.74 -18.75
N ASN A 215 2.21 31.76 -18.47
CA ASN A 215 2.87 31.66 -17.16
C ASN A 215 3.97 32.73 -17.03
N PRO A 216 3.89 33.65 -16.08
CA PRO A 216 4.90 34.67 -15.86
C PRO A 216 6.27 34.11 -15.50
N ASP A 217 6.30 32.90 -14.88
CA ASP A 217 7.54 32.25 -14.44
C ASP A 217 8.13 31.33 -15.53
N TYR A 218 7.50 31.23 -16.70
CA TYR A 218 8.02 30.43 -17.82
C TYR A 218 9.29 31.05 -18.39
N PHE A 219 10.30 30.22 -18.59
CA PHE A 219 11.54 30.57 -19.28
C PHE A 219 11.99 29.42 -20.18
N GLU A 220 12.85 29.74 -21.15
CA GLU A 220 13.50 28.74 -21.99
C GLU A 220 14.91 28.50 -21.48
N LEU A 221 15.33 27.24 -21.50
CA LEU A 221 16.61 26.80 -21.01
C LEU A 221 17.13 25.67 -21.91
N ASP A 222 18.30 25.86 -22.51
CA ASP A 222 18.94 24.84 -23.34
C ASP A 222 19.71 23.83 -22.48
N LYS A 223 20.24 24.30 -21.34
CA LYS A 223 20.94 23.49 -20.34
C LYS A 223 20.87 24.18 -18.99
N PRO A 224 20.85 23.43 -17.90
CA PRO A 224 20.91 24.01 -16.57
C PRO A 224 22.18 24.82 -16.38
N ASP A 225 22.04 26.01 -15.80
CA ASP A 225 23.15 26.84 -15.36
C ASP A 225 23.43 26.52 -13.89
N PHE A 226 24.40 25.62 -13.67
CA PHE A 226 24.79 25.24 -12.32
C PHE A 226 25.80 26.22 -11.74
N GLU A 227 25.50 26.70 -10.55
CA GLU A 227 26.49 27.48 -9.78
C GLU A 227 27.69 26.58 -9.41
N PRO A 228 28.91 27.14 -9.31
CA PRO A 228 30.08 26.39 -8.87
C PRO A 228 29.89 25.78 -7.48
N ILE A 229 30.30 24.53 -7.32
CA ILE A 229 30.26 23.84 -6.03
C ILE A 229 31.33 24.48 -5.13
N ALA A 230 30.91 25.20 -4.11
CA ALA A 230 31.80 25.86 -3.15
C ALA A 230 32.12 24.99 -1.92
N ALA A 231 31.20 24.09 -1.54
CA ALA A 231 31.37 23.24 -0.38
C ALA A 231 30.56 21.96 -0.53
N VAL A 232 30.90 20.94 0.26
CA VAL A 232 30.14 19.70 0.45
C VAL A 232 29.70 19.64 1.89
N GLY A 233 28.43 19.41 2.11
CA GLY A 233 27.86 19.16 3.42
C GLY A 233 27.29 17.74 3.48
N ILE A 234 27.33 17.12 4.64
CA ILE A 234 26.73 15.83 4.91
C ILE A 234 25.64 16.05 5.94
N GLU A 235 24.42 15.69 5.58
CA GLU A 235 23.28 15.65 6.47
C GLU A 235 22.92 14.19 6.73
N ILE A 236 23.04 13.76 7.98
CA ILE A 236 22.77 12.39 8.40
C ILE A 236 21.73 12.42 9.50
N TRP A 237 20.61 11.78 9.25
CA TRP A 237 19.63 11.46 10.27
C TRP A 237 19.37 9.97 10.27
N THR A 238 19.78 9.27 11.34
CA THR A 238 19.60 7.84 11.48
C THR A 238 18.87 7.52 12.78
N MET A 239 18.01 6.49 12.74
CA MET A 239 17.35 5.90 13.91
C MET A 239 18.14 4.72 14.48
N GLN A 240 19.25 4.37 13.84
CA GLN A 240 20.14 3.26 14.19
C GLN A 240 21.56 3.75 14.26
N ASP A 241 22.36 3.13 15.12
CA ASP A 241 23.80 3.33 15.19
C ASP A 241 24.54 2.43 14.16
N GLY A 242 25.85 2.64 14.02
CA GLY A 242 26.72 1.81 13.19
C GLY A 242 26.64 2.06 11.69
N ILE A 243 25.89 3.07 11.23
CA ILE A 243 25.88 3.46 9.80
C ILE A 243 27.06 4.38 9.53
N LEU A 244 27.94 3.99 8.61
CA LEU A 244 29.12 4.72 8.25
C LEU A 244 29.00 5.33 6.86
N PHE A 245 29.48 6.57 6.71
CA PHE A 245 29.59 7.28 5.43
C PHE A 245 31.04 7.71 5.25
N ASP A 246 31.65 7.30 4.14
CA ASP A 246 33.03 7.67 3.81
C ASP A 246 33.22 7.84 2.29
N ASN A 247 34.43 8.17 1.87
CA ASN A 247 34.84 8.21 0.47
C ASN A 247 33.97 9.12 -0.41
N ILE A 248 33.71 10.36 0.02
CA ILE A 248 32.96 11.34 -0.76
C ILE A 248 33.85 11.92 -1.85
N LEU A 249 33.45 11.73 -3.12
CA LEU A 249 34.18 12.14 -4.31
C LEU A 249 33.35 13.09 -5.18
N ILE A 250 33.98 14.19 -5.62
CA ILE A 250 33.51 15.02 -6.73
C ILE A 250 34.56 15.00 -7.82
N ALA A 251 34.19 14.60 -9.02
CA ALA A 251 35.10 14.49 -10.15
C ALA A 251 34.46 15.06 -11.42
N LYS A 252 35.31 15.55 -12.34
CA LYS A 252 34.86 16.05 -13.65
C LYS A 252 34.67 14.96 -14.69
N ASN A 253 35.05 13.73 -14.38
CA ASN A 253 35.05 12.61 -15.32
C ASN A 253 34.50 11.36 -14.62
N ASP A 254 33.52 10.73 -15.22
CA ASP A 254 32.88 9.50 -14.74
C ASP A 254 33.86 8.32 -14.59
N LYS A 255 34.88 8.24 -15.45
CA LYS A 255 35.92 7.22 -15.33
C LYS A 255 36.74 7.34 -14.05
N VAL A 256 36.92 8.54 -13.51
CA VAL A 256 37.56 8.73 -12.21
C VAL A 256 36.73 8.14 -11.09
N ALA A 257 35.43 8.37 -11.12
CA ALA A 257 34.51 7.77 -10.14
C ALA A 257 34.47 6.25 -10.26
N GLU A 258 34.47 5.71 -11.50
CA GLU A 258 34.54 4.26 -11.77
C GLU A 258 35.84 3.66 -11.21
N SER A 259 36.98 4.23 -11.53
CA SER A 259 38.29 3.76 -11.05
C SER A 259 38.34 3.81 -9.52
N TYR A 260 37.84 4.87 -8.92
CA TYR A 260 37.81 5.04 -7.46
C TYR A 260 36.93 3.98 -6.79
N ARG A 261 35.76 3.71 -7.33
CA ARG A 261 34.87 2.64 -6.87
C ARG A 261 35.57 1.27 -6.93
N GLU A 262 36.19 0.92 -8.06
CA GLU A 262 36.87 -0.37 -8.26
C GLU A 262 38.03 -0.57 -7.28
N THR A 263 38.71 0.51 -6.90
CA THR A 263 39.92 0.41 -6.04
C THR A 263 39.62 0.58 -4.55
N THR A 264 38.54 1.24 -4.17
CA THR A 264 38.21 1.50 -2.75
C THR A 264 37.06 0.68 -2.22
N TRP A 265 35.94 0.67 -2.92
CA TRP A 265 34.73 0.01 -2.47
C TRP A 265 34.71 -1.49 -2.81
N LYS A 266 34.98 -1.84 -4.05
CA LYS A 266 34.82 -3.22 -4.53
C LYS A 266 35.58 -4.27 -3.70
N PRO A 267 36.83 -4.06 -3.31
CA PRO A 267 37.54 -5.03 -2.47
C PRO A 267 36.90 -5.18 -1.08
N LYS A 268 36.39 -4.10 -0.51
CA LYS A 268 35.70 -4.16 0.78
C LYS A 268 34.37 -4.90 0.66
N PHE A 269 33.60 -4.59 -0.36
CA PHE A 269 32.30 -5.21 -0.63
C PHE A 269 32.41 -6.74 -0.81
N GLU A 270 33.43 -7.22 -1.54
CA GLU A 270 33.64 -8.67 -1.73
C GLU A 270 33.92 -9.36 -0.38
N VAL A 271 34.72 -8.74 0.50
CA VAL A 271 34.96 -9.28 1.85
C VAL A 271 33.71 -9.27 2.71
N GLU A 272 32.93 -8.19 2.69
CA GLU A 272 31.66 -8.10 3.43
C GLU A 272 30.67 -9.15 2.95
N LYS A 273 30.56 -9.35 1.64
CA LYS A 273 29.68 -10.34 1.02
C LYS A 273 30.05 -11.78 1.38
N GLU A 274 31.36 -12.10 1.37
CA GLU A 274 31.84 -13.41 1.81
C GLU A 274 31.54 -13.65 3.30
N LYS A 275 31.75 -12.64 4.13
CA LYS A 275 31.45 -12.72 5.57
C LYS A 275 29.96 -12.92 5.83
N GLN A 276 29.09 -12.15 5.16
CA GLN A 276 27.65 -12.30 5.27
C GLN A 276 27.20 -13.70 4.84
N LYS A 277 27.75 -14.22 3.73
CA LYS A 277 27.45 -15.57 3.26
C LYS A 277 27.87 -16.64 4.30
N ALA A 278 29.03 -16.49 4.91
CA ALA A 278 29.47 -17.41 5.97
C ALA A 278 28.58 -17.34 7.22
N GLU A 279 28.12 -16.15 7.60
CA GLU A 279 27.18 -15.96 8.71
C GLU A 279 25.80 -16.57 8.39
N ASP A 280 25.30 -16.39 7.18
CA ASP A 280 24.03 -16.98 6.72
C ASP A 280 24.12 -18.52 6.67
N GLU A 281 25.24 -19.10 6.20
CA GLU A 281 25.49 -20.54 6.21
C GLU A 281 25.61 -21.12 7.64
N SER A 282 26.16 -20.37 8.58
CA SER A 282 26.25 -20.79 9.98
C SER A 282 24.88 -20.77 10.67
N THR A 283 24.01 -19.86 10.30
CA THR A 283 22.62 -19.76 10.80
C THR A 283 21.68 -20.78 10.13
N ASP A 284 21.97 -21.23 8.90
CA ASP A 284 21.22 -22.30 8.21
C ASP A 284 21.47 -23.70 8.86
N SER A 285 22.49 -23.84 9.69
CA SER A 285 22.74 -25.11 10.42
C SER A 285 21.66 -25.40 11.50
N ASP A 286 20.85 -24.41 11.91
CA ASP A 286 19.67 -24.56 12.76
C ASP A 286 18.36 -24.63 11.92
N GLY A 287 18.34 -25.54 10.99
CA GLY A 287 17.32 -26.02 10.04
C GLY A 287 15.99 -25.26 9.85
N LEU A 288 15.36 -24.76 10.92
CA LEU A 288 14.05 -24.09 10.82
C LEU A 288 14.17 -22.59 10.65
N SER A 289 15.18 -21.95 11.20
CA SER A 289 15.33 -20.49 11.16
C SER A 289 15.75 -19.96 9.78
N GLY A 290 16.54 -20.73 9.04
CA GLY A 290 16.95 -20.38 7.67
C GLY A 290 15.81 -20.43 6.65
N VAL A 291 14.90 -21.39 6.82
CA VAL A 291 13.68 -21.46 5.97
C VAL A 291 12.75 -20.29 6.28
N GLN A 292 12.59 -19.93 7.55
CA GLN A 292 11.77 -18.78 7.95
C GLN A 292 12.26 -17.49 7.29
N LYS A 293 13.55 -17.21 7.39
CA LYS A 293 14.18 -16.01 6.80
C LYS A 293 13.96 -15.93 5.28
N LYS A 294 14.19 -17.06 4.56
CA LYS A 294 13.94 -17.12 3.11
C LYS A 294 12.49 -16.88 2.73
N VAL A 295 11.53 -17.34 3.55
CA VAL A 295 10.10 -17.09 3.31
C VAL A 295 9.79 -15.61 3.46
N PHE A 296 10.28 -14.95 4.50
CA PHE A 296 10.05 -13.52 4.69
C PHE A 296 10.74 -12.68 3.61
N ASP A 297 11.96 -13.02 3.19
CA ASP A 297 12.64 -12.36 2.05
C ASP A 297 11.81 -12.42 0.76
N VAL A 298 11.15 -13.54 0.51
CA VAL A 298 10.24 -13.67 -0.65
C VAL A 298 9.00 -12.79 -0.47
N LEU A 299 8.42 -12.75 0.74
CA LEU A 299 7.25 -11.91 1.01
C LEU A 299 7.55 -10.42 0.81
N TYR A 300 8.71 -9.94 1.26
CA TYR A 300 9.16 -8.55 1.02
C TYR A 300 9.34 -8.26 -0.47
N LYS A 301 9.90 -9.20 -1.25
CA LYS A 301 10.01 -9.05 -2.71
C LYS A 301 8.65 -9.01 -3.40
N VAL A 302 7.66 -9.74 -2.91
CA VAL A 302 6.28 -9.69 -3.41
C VAL A 302 5.66 -8.31 -3.15
N ALA A 303 5.94 -7.69 -2.00
CA ALA A 303 5.48 -6.34 -1.69
C ALA A 303 6.05 -5.26 -2.64
N ASP A 304 7.19 -5.53 -3.28
CA ASP A 304 7.84 -4.61 -4.23
C ASP A 304 7.37 -4.78 -5.69
N ILE A 305 6.43 -5.69 -5.97
CA ILE A 305 5.89 -5.88 -7.32
C ILE A 305 5.08 -4.63 -7.73
N PRO A 306 5.35 -4.02 -8.90
CA PRO A 306 4.70 -2.78 -9.33
C PRO A 306 3.17 -2.83 -9.36
N PHE A 307 2.60 -3.98 -9.67
CA PHE A 307 1.15 -4.21 -9.69
C PHE A 307 0.51 -4.09 -8.29
N LEU A 308 1.27 -4.30 -7.22
CA LEU A 308 0.81 -4.26 -5.83
C LEU A 308 1.15 -2.93 -5.13
N SER A 309 1.67 -1.96 -5.85
CA SER A 309 2.14 -0.68 -5.30
C SER A 309 1.08 0.09 -4.50
N GLU A 310 -0.18 0.00 -4.89
CA GLU A 310 -1.32 0.62 -4.20
C GLU A 310 -1.56 0.01 -2.80
N TYR A 311 -1.24 -1.26 -2.62
CA TYR A 311 -1.42 -2.01 -1.37
C TYR A 311 -0.11 -2.22 -0.60
N LYS A 312 0.99 -1.67 -1.08
CA LYS A 312 2.34 -1.89 -0.52
C LYS A 312 2.42 -1.67 0.99
N LEU A 313 1.87 -0.57 1.48
CA LEU A 313 1.91 -0.25 2.92
C LEU A 313 1.14 -1.27 3.77
N GLN A 314 0.00 -1.73 3.28
CA GLN A 314 -0.82 -2.73 3.97
C GLN A 314 -0.13 -4.10 3.97
N ILE A 315 0.53 -4.45 2.86
CA ILE A 315 1.29 -5.69 2.73
C ILE A 315 2.50 -5.67 3.67
N LEU A 316 3.23 -4.57 3.76
CA LEU A 316 4.37 -4.43 4.66
C LEU A 316 3.96 -4.50 6.14
N ASP A 317 2.87 -3.86 6.55
CA ASP A 317 2.32 -3.96 7.90
C ASP A 317 1.91 -5.41 8.24
N LEU A 318 1.34 -6.11 7.27
CA LEU A 318 0.98 -7.52 7.43
C LEU A 318 2.22 -8.41 7.59
N ILE A 319 3.26 -8.16 6.79
CA ILE A 319 4.54 -8.92 6.88
C ILE A 319 5.20 -8.66 8.23
N GLU A 320 5.24 -7.42 8.71
CA GLU A 320 5.81 -7.08 10.02
C GLU A 320 5.07 -7.77 11.18
N LYS A 321 3.74 -7.83 11.12
CA LYS A 321 2.94 -8.60 12.07
C LYS A 321 3.21 -10.09 11.99
N ALA A 322 3.40 -10.61 10.79
CA ALA A 322 3.69 -12.01 10.51
C ALA A 322 5.08 -12.42 11.03
N GLU A 323 6.07 -11.54 10.98
CA GLU A 323 7.42 -11.77 11.55
C GLU A 323 7.42 -11.96 13.07
N LYS A 324 6.44 -11.37 13.75
CA LYS A 324 6.30 -11.56 15.23
C LYS A 324 5.87 -12.97 15.62
N GLN A 325 5.30 -13.75 14.67
CA GLN A 325 4.85 -15.14 14.89
C GLN A 325 5.22 -16.04 13.69
N PRO A 326 6.51 -16.25 13.40
CA PRO A 326 7.00 -16.83 12.16
C PRO A 326 6.52 -18.28 11.93
N ASN A 327 6.40 -19.08 12.98
CA ASN A 327 5.95 -20.47 12.86
C ASN A 327 4.49 -20.59 12.43
N ILE A 328 3.62 -19.71 12.94
CA ILE A 328 2.20 -19.67 12.58
C ILE A 328 2.07 -19.20 11.13
N THR A 329 2.79 -18.15 10.76
CA THR A 329 2.78 -17.57 9.40
C THR A 329 3.20 -18.60 8.37
N ILE A 330 4.28 -19.33 8.60
CA ILE A 330 4.75 -20.37 7.68
C ILE A 330 3.72 -21.51 7.59
N GLY A 331 3.14 -21.91 8.72
CA GLY A 331 2.07 -22.91 8.72
C GLY A 331 0.88 -22.50 7.85
N VAL A 332 0.44 -21.26 7.95
CA VAL A 332 -0.65 -20.70 7.12
C VAL A 332 -0.27 -20.68 5.63
N ILE A 333 0.94 -20.22 5.29
CA ILE A 333 1.42 -20.18 3.90
C ILE A 333 1.46 -21.57 3.29
N VAL A 334 2.02 -22.55 4.01
CA VAL A 334 2.08 -23.95 3.56
C VAL A 334 0.67 -24.52 3.37
N SER A 335 -0.26 -24.23 4.28
CA SER A 335 -1.65 -24.68 4.17
C SER A 335 -2.32 -24.11 2.92
N ILE A 336 -2.15 -22.82 2.64
CA ILE A 336 -2.69 -22.17 1.43
C ILE A 336 -2.09 -22.81 0.16
N LEU A 337 -0.78 -23.04 0.14
CA LEU A 337 -0.11 -23.69 -1.01
C LEU A 337 -0.65 -25.10 -1.26
N VAL A 338 -0.85 -25.89 -0.20
CA VAL A 338 -1.44 -27.25 -0.31
C VAL A 338 -2.86 -27.19 -0.87
N ILE A 339 -3.67 -26.23 -0.41
CA ILE A 339 -5.03 -26.04 -0.93
C ILE A 339 -5.00 -25.69 -2.43
N ILE A 340 -4.14 -24.72 -2.82
CA ILE A 340 -4.01 -24.30 -4.23
C ILE A 340 -3.54 -25.47 -5.09
N LEU A 341 -2.54 -26.22 -4.67
CA LEU A 341 -2.06 -27.40 -5.39
C LEU A 341 -3.12 -28.47 -5.52
N THR A 342 -3.91 -28.69 -4.46
CA THR A 342 -5.01 -29.66 -4.49
C THR A 342 -6.12 -29.25 -5.47
N VAL A 343 -6.46 -27.96 -5.49
CA VAL A 343 -7.44 -27.40 -6.44
C VAL A 343 -6.92 -27.53 -7.88
N LEU A 344 -5.66 -27.12 -8.11
CA LEU A 344 -5.03 -27.25 -9.43
C LEU A 344 -4.96 -28.70 -9.89
N PHE A 345 -4.58 -29.63 -9.00
CA PHE A 345 -4.56 -31.06 -9.31
C PHE A 345 -5.95 -31.57 -9.70
N ARG A 346 -6.99 -31.16 -8.95
CA ARG A 346 -8.38 -31.52 -9.28
C ARG A 346 -8.83 -30.92 -10.61
N LEU A 347 -8.43 -29.70 -10.95
CA LEU A 347 -8.77 -29.07 -12.23
C LEU A 347 -8.03 -29.71 -13.41
N LEU A 348 -6.79 -30.14 -13.22
CA LEU A 348 -5.96 -30.75 -14.28
C LEU A 348 -6.25 -32.25 -14.47
N PHE A 349 -6.57 -32.96 -13.40
CA PHE A 349 -6.68 -34.42 -13.42
C PHE A 349 -8.06 -34.97 -12.99
N GLY A 350 -8.97 -34.11 -12.48
CA GLY A 350 -10.32 -34.49 -12.01
C GLY A 350 -11.42 -34.45 -13.07
N GLY A 351 -11.09 -34.27 -14.34
CA GLY A 351 -12.01 -34.31 -15.47
C GLY A 351 -12.19 -35.76 -15.98
N LYS A 352 -13.03 -36.55 -15.30
CA LYS A 352 -13.71 -37.71 -15.86
C LYS A 352 -15.13 -37.74 -15.34
#